data_a1244453149f63a3c27a9691c26a772e
#
_entry.id   a1244453149f63a3c27a9691c26a772e
#
_cell.length_a   1.000
_cell.length_b   1.000
_cell.length_c   1.000
_cell.angle_alpha   90.00
_cell.angle_beta   90.00
_cell.angle_gamma   90.00
#
_symmetry.space_group_name_H-M   'P 1'
#
loop_
_entity.id
_entity.type
_entity.pdbx_description
1 polymer ?
#
loop_
_entity_poly.entity_id
_entity_poly.type
_entity_poly.pdbx_seq_one_letter_code
_entity_poly.pdbx_strand_id
1 'polypeptide(L)'
;MSVNEHKKEAPHVIRCKIVTVSDTRTEETDKSGKLMMQLLREAGHEIVAYEIVKDEKEAIRAAVIRGCEHPEIDVVLTNGGTGIAKRDVTIETVKEIIEKEIVGFGELFRMLSYTEDIGSAAMLSRAIAGVLDGKAIFSTPGSTGAVRLAMTKLILPELGHVVREIRKDWR
;
A
#
# COMPACT_ATOMS: atom_id res chain seq x y z
N MET A 1 -9.49 23.00 -10.81
CA MET A 1 -10.28 22.24 -9.82
C MET A 1 -9.47 22.11 -8.53
N SER A 2 -10.06 22.36 -7.40
CA SER A 2 -9.40 22.28 -6.10
C SER A 2 -9.27 20.83 -5.62
N VAL A 3 -8.38 20.60 -4.64
CA VAL A 3 -8.24 19.26 -3.99
C VAL A 3 -9.58 18.79 -3.43
N ASN A 4 -10.35 19.69 -2.83
CA ASN A 4 -11.65 19.33 -2.27
C ASN A 4 -12.66 18.93 -3.36
N GLU A 5 -12.63 19.57 -4.53
CA GLU A 5 -13.46 19.17 -5.67
C GLU A 5 -13.04 17.82 -6.21
N HIS A 6 -11.74 17.56 -6.33
CA HIS A 6 -11.20 16.26 -6.73
C HIS A 6 -11.66 15.15 -5.78
N LYS A 7 -11.64 15.41 -4.47
CA LYS A 7 -12.11 14.44 -3.46
C LYS A 7 -13.61 14.19 -3.56
N LYS A 8 -14.41 15.19 -3.90
CA LYS A 8 -15.87 15.02 -4.09
C LYS A 8 -16.20 14.17 -5.32
N GLU A 9 -15.40 14.26 -6.38
CA GLU A 9 -15.56 13.48 -7.61
C GLU A 9 -14.95 12.10 -7.53
N ALA A 10 -14.18 11.80 -6.48
CA ALA A 10 -13.48 10.53 -6.31
C ALA A 10 -14.47 9.38 -6.08
N PRO A 11 -14.11 8.15 -6.49
CA PRO A 11 -14.88 6.96 -6.12
C PRO A 11 -14.99 6.82 -4.62
N HIS A 12 -16.19 6.49 -4.12
CA HIS A 12 -16.42 6.29 -2.69
C HIS A 12 -16.04 4.90 -2.22
N VAL A 13 -16.15 3.90 -3.09
CA VAL A 13 -15.78 2.52 -2.79
C VAL A 13 -14.61 2.12 -3.66
N ILE A 14 -13.50 1.75 -3.02
CA ILE A 14 -12.29 1.28 -3.68
C ILE A 14 -12.18 -0.23 -3.46
N ARG A 15 -11.86 -0.96 -4.52
CA ARG A 15 -11.67 -2.41 -4.48
C ARG A 15 -10.19 -2.73 -4.36
N CYS A 16 -9.84 -3.43 -3.31
CA CYS A 16 -8.46 -3.59 -2.88
C CYS A 16 -7.99 -5.04 -2.88
N LYS A 17 -6.72 -5.21 -3.19
CA LYS A 17 -5.99 -6.45 -2.91
C LYS A 17 -4.96 -6.19 -1.83
N ILE A 18 -4.89 -7.09 -0.85
CA ILE A 18 -3.87 -7.05 0.21
C ILE A 18 -2.85 -8.16 -0.03
N VAL A 19 -1.58 -7.80 0.02
CA VAL A 19 -0.47 -8.75 -0.06
C VAL A 19 0.40 -8.59 1.18
N THR A 20 0.42 -9.60 2.04
CA THR A 20 1.34 -9.65 3.16
C THR A 20 2.60 -10.38 2.74
N VAL A 21 3.75 -9.75 2.95
CA VAL A 21 5.05 -10.30 2.59
C VAL A 21 5.73 -10.79 3.86
N SER A 22 5.87 -12.09 4.01
CA SER A 22 6.47 -12.70 5.21
C SER A 22 6.86 -14.15 4.96
N ASP A 23 8.04 -14.54 5.43
CA ASP A 23 8.50 -15.93 5.41
C ASP A 23 7.80 -16.80 6.50
N THR A 24 7.21 -16.17 7.50
CA THR A 24 6.77 -16.87 8.72
C THR A 24 5.30 -16.73 9.07
N ARG A 25 4.61 -15.68 8.58
CA ARG A 25 3.20 -15.46 8.92
C ARG A 25 2.27 -16.43 8.22
N THR A 26 1.19 -16.76 8.91
CA THR A 26 0.03 -17.49 8.38
C THR A 26 -1.19 -16.56 8.44
N GLU A 27 -2.32 -16.98 7.88
CA GLU A 27 -3.56 -16.19 7.97
C GLU A 27 -3.93 -15.93 9.44
N GLU A 28 -3.71 -16.89 10.33
CA GLU A 28 -4.03 -16.76 11.77
C GLU A 28 -3.10 -15.76 12.47
N THR A 29 -1.85 -15.68 12.06
CA THR A 29 -0.83 -14.84 12.73
C THR A 29 -0.62 -13.48 12.04
N ASP A 30 -1.22 -13.23 10.89
CA ASP A 30 -1.05 -11.99 10.11
C ASP A 30 -1.87 -10.84 10.69
N LYS A 31 -1.39 -10.27 11.79
CA LYS A 31 -2.06 -9.14 12.45
C LYS A 31 -2.10 -7.89 11.58
N SER A 32 -1.02 -7.60 10.86
CA SER A 32 -0.90 -6.40 10.03
C SER A 32 -1.81 -6.45 8.82
N GLY A 33 -1.87 -7.58 8.13
CA GLY A 33 -2.77 -7.77 7.00
C GLY A 33 -4.24 -7.68 7.43
N LYS A 34 -4.57 -8.29 8.56
CA LYS A 34 -5.93 -8.20 9.14
C LYS A 34 -6.29 -6.76 9.51
N LEU A 35 -5.37 -6.03 10.12
CA LEU A 35 -5.57 -4.62 10.45
C LEU A 35 -5.81 -3.79 9.19
N MET A 36 -5.01 -3.98 8.17
CA MET A 36 -5.15 -3.28 6.90
C MET A 36 -6.53 -3.52 6.29
N MET A 37 -6.97 -4.77 6.24
CA MET A 37 -8.30 -5.14 5.74
C MET A 37 -9.42 -4.55 6.59
N GLN A 38 -9.30 -4.60 7.91
CA GLN A 38 -10.27 -4.04 8.83
C GLN A 38 -10.45 -2.54 8.61
N LEU A 39 -9.35 -1.79 8.54
CA LEU A 39 -9.37 -0.35 8.33
C LEU A 39 -10.01 0.03 6.98
N LEU A 40 -9.72 -0.73 5.93
CA LEU A 40 -10.35 -0.53 4.62
C LEU A 40 -11.86 -0.78 4.68
N ARG A 41 -12.29 -1.88 5.29
CA ARG A 41 -13.71 -2.21 5.43
C ARG A 41 -14.46 -1.17 6.26
N GLU A 42 -13.89 -0.72 7.37
CA GLU A 42 -14.47 0.32 8.21
C GLU A 42 -14.66 1.64 7.45
N ALA A 43 -13.79 1.92 6.49
CA ALA A 43 -13.90 3.10 5.62
C ALA A 43 -14.84 2.88 4.43
N GLY A 44 -15.49 1.71 4.32
CA GLY A 44 -16.45 1.41 3.26
C GLY A 44 -15.86 0.82 1.99
N HIS A 45 -14.61 0.41 2.00
CA HIS A 45 -13.94 -0.21 0.84
C HIS A 45 -14.09 -1.73 0.84
N GLU A 46 -13.85 -2.34 -0.32
CA GLU A 46 -13.99 -3.79 -0.52
C GLU A 46 -12.63 -4.47 -0.63
N ILE A 47 -12.51 -5.64 -0.01
CA ILE A 47 -11.35 -6.51 -0.17
C ILE A 47 -11.70 -7.58 -1.21
N VAL A 48 -11.10 -7.49 -2.38
CA VAL A 48 -11.33 -8.43 -3.49
C VAL A 48 -10.43 -9.65 -3.36
N ALA A 49 -9.19 -9.46 -2.89
CA ALA A 49 -8.22 -10.53 -2.76
C ALA A 49 -7.27 -10.27 -1.60
N TYR A 50 -6.78 -11.34 -1.02
CA TYR A 50 -5.78 -11.32 0.04
C TYR A 50 -4.89 -12.56 -0.11
N GLU A 51 -3.58 -12.36 -0.05
CA GLU A 51 -2.62 -13.48 -0.01
C GLU A 51 -1.37 -13.11 0.80
N ILE A 52 -0.73 -14.14 1.31
CA ILE A 52 0.58 -14.04 1.98
C ILE A 52 1.61 -14.65 1.04
N VAL A 53 2.69 -13.94 0.79
CA VAL A 53 3.80 -14.42 -0.04
C VAL A 53 5.11 -14.33 0.73
N LYS A 54 6.08 -15.16 0.34
CA LYS A 54 7.40 -15.15 0.95
C LYS A 54 8.20 -13.91 0.58
N ASP A 55 9.22 -13.61 1.38
CA ASP A 55 10.20 -12.55 1.13
C ASP A 55 11.11 -12.89 -0.05
N GLU A 56 10.52 -13.10 -1.21
CA GLU A 56 11.19 -13.44 -2.46
C GLU A 56 10.69 -12.50 -3.55
N LYS A 57 11.61 -11.92 -4.29
CA LYS A 57 11.33 -10.96 -5.36
C LYS A 57 10.26 -11.46 -6.34
N GLU A 58 10.41 -12.69 -6.83
CA GLU A 58 9.49 -13.25 -7.83
C GLU A 58 8.08 -13.46 -7.26
N ALA A 59 7.97 -13.88 -6.00
CA ALA A 59 6.69 -14.08 -5.33
C ALA A 59 5.96 -12.74 -5.11
N ILE A 60 6.69 -11.73 -4.65
CA ILE A 60 6.14 -10.39 -4.43
C ILE A 60 5.70 -9.78 -5.77
N ARG A 61 6.58 -9.84 -6.77
CA ARG A 61 6.31 -9.32 -8.10
C ARG A 61 5.04 -9.93 -8.70
N ALA A 62 4.96 -11.25 -8.67
CA ALA A 62 3.81 -11.98 -9.23
C ALA A 62 2.49 -11.58 -8.53
N ALA A 63 2.49 -11.50 -7.19
CA ALA A 63 1.30 -11.14 -6.44
C ALA A 63 0.83 -9.72 -6.75
N VAL A 64 1.75 -8.77 -6.82
CA VAL A 64 1.43 -7.37 -7.12
C VAL A 64 0.92 -7.23 -8.56
N ILE A 65 1.60 -7.84 -9.53
CA ILE A 65 1.21 -7.78 -10.95
C ILE A 65 -0.16 -8.42 -11.17
N ARG A 66 -0.45 -9.59 -10.57
CA ARG A 66 -1.78 -10.19 -10.65
C ARG A 66 -2.88 -9.25 -10.15
N GLY A 67 -2.59 -8.51 -9.06
CA GLY A 67 -3.52 -7.50 -8.56
C GLY A 67 -3.73 -6.35 -9.55
N CYS A 68 -2.66 -5.84 -10.14
CA CYS A 68 -2.74 -4.74 -11.10
C CYS A 68 -3.39 -5.14 -12.43
N GLU A 69 -3.31 -6.41 -12.83
CA GLU A 69 -3.96 -6.93 -14.03
C GLU A 69 -5.42 -7.30 -13.81
N HIS A 70 -5.85 -7.44 -12.56
CA HIS A 70 -7.23 -7.85 -12.25
C HIS A 70 -8.20 -6.69 -12.49
N PRO A 71 -9.22 -6.88 -13.35
CA PRO A 71 -10.11 -5.79 -13.75
C PRO A 71 -10.94 -5.19 -12.61
N GLU A 72 -11.17 -5.95 -11.55
CA GLU A 72 -11.97 -5.51 -10.42
C GLU A 72 -11.16 -4.94 -9.26
N ILE A 73 -9.83 -4.89 -9.37
CA ILE A 73 -8.97 -4.31 -8.33
C ILE A 73 -8.55 -2.91 -8.76
N ASP A 74 -8.70 -1.95 -7.86
CA ASP A 74 -8.31 -0.55 -8.07
C ASP A 74 -6.96 -0.25 -7.44
N VAL A 75 -6.66 -0.86 -6.30
CA VAL A 75 -5.45 -0.59 -5.50
C VAL A 75 -4.90 -1.90 -4.93
N VAL A 76 -3.59 -2.04 -4.97
CA VAL A 76 -2.85 -3.13 -4.32
C VAL A 76 -2.09 -2.54 -3.13
N LEU A 77 -2.29 -3.10 -1.95
CA LEU A 77 -1.59 -2.69 -0.74
C LEU A 77 -0.75 -3.85 -0.22
N THR A 78 0.53 -3.59 0.03
CA THR A 78 1.40 -4.60 0.62
C THR A 78 1.86 -4.18 2.00
N ASN A 79 2.15 -5.13 2.85
CA ASN A 79 2.81 -4.90 4.12
C ASN A 79 3.88 -5.98 4.35
N GLY A 80 5.02 -5.57 4.92
CA GLY A 80 6.14 -6.44 5.19
C GLY A 80 7.24 -6.41 4.12
N GLY A 81 8.39 -6.92 4.47
CA GLY A 81 9.56 -7.03 3.58
C GLY A 81 10.23 -5.71 3.22
N THR A 82 10.05 -4.68 4.03
CA THR A 82 10.56 -3.33 3.73
C THR A 82 11.77 -2.90 4.54
N GLY A 83 12.27 -3.77 5.43
CA GLY A 83 13.47 -3.50 6.23
C GLY A 83 14.74 -3.46 5.42
N ILE A 84 15.88 -3.50 6.12
CA ILE A 84 17.20 -3.40 5.48
C ILE A 84 18.00 -4.71 5.51
N ALA A 85 17.37 -5.81 5.92
CA ALA A 85 18.00 -7.13 5.87
C ALA A 85 18.01 -7.66 4.43
N LYS A 86 18.83 -8.66 4.18
CA LYS A 86 19.01 -9.24 2.84
C LYS A 86 17.71 -9.74 2.22
N ARG A 87 16.81 -10.30 3.04
CA ARG A 87 15.52 -10.81 2.56
C ARG A 87 14.43 -9.76 2.47
N ASP A 88 14.68 -8.54 2.91
CA ASP A 88 13.75 -7.42 2.76
C ASP A 88 13.88 -6.83 1.35
N VAL A 89 13.06 -7.31 0.42
CA VAL A 89 13.17 -6.97 -1.00
C VAL A 89 11.90 -6.34 -1.59
N THR A 90 10.90 -6.02 -0.76
CA THR A 90 9.63 -5.46 -1.25
C THR A 90 9.84 -4.13 -1.96
N ILE A 91 10.59 -3.21 -1.36
CA ILE A 91 10.82 -1.87 -1.92
C ILE A 91 11.51 -1.97 -3.29
N GLU A 92 12.57 -2.76 -3.37
CA GLU A 92 13.33 -2.96 -4.61
C GLU A 92 12.44 -3.58 -5.69
N THR A 93 11.61 -4.55 -5.33
CA THR A 93 10.69 -5.21 -6.27
C THR A 93 9.64 -4.24 -6.81
N VAL A 94 8.98 -3.51 -5.92
CA VAL A 94 7.95 -2.53 -6.32
C VAL A 94 8.55 -1.41 -7.16
N LYS A 95 9.73 -0.93 -6.77
CA LYS A 95 10.42 0.14 -7.50
C LYS A 95 10.74 -0.24 -8.95
N GLU A 96 11.03 -1.51 -9.21
CA GLU A 96 11.30 -1.98 -10.56
C GLU A 96 10.06 -2.06 -11.46
N ILE A 97 8.88 -2.24 -10.89
CA ILE A 97 7.67 -2.47 -11.68
C ILE A 97 6.76 -1.24 -11.82
N ILE A 98 6.85 -0.25 -10.96
CA ILE A 98 6.01 0.95 -11.05
C ILE A 98 6.42 1.83 -12.23
N GLU A 99 5.42 2.43 -12.87
CA GLU A 99 5.62 3.37 -13.97
C GLU A 99 5.89 4.78 -13.46
N LYS A 100 5.21 5.16 -12.38
CA LYS A 100 5.38 6.44 -11.70
C LYS A 100 5.42 6.21 -10.20
N GLU A 101 6.38 6.82 -9.53
CA GLU A 101 6.46 6.78 -8.07
C GLU A 101 5.67 7.93 -7.46
N ILE A 102 4.90 7.65 -6.43
CA ILE A 102 4.27 8.66 -5.58
C ILE A 102 5.27 8.97 -4.45
N VAL A 103 6.25 9.78 -4.75
CA VAL A 103 7.42 10.02 -3.87
C VAL A 103 6.99 10.56 -2.50
N GLY A 104 5.99 11.44 -2.48
CA GLY A 104 5.49 12.05 -1.25
C GLY A 104 4.96 11.05 -0.23
N PHE A 105 4.50 9.89 -0.66
CA PHE A 105 4.01 8.87 0.28
C PHE A 105 5.12 8.42 1.25
N GLY A 106 6.25 7.99 0.72
CA GLY A 106 7.39 7.56 1.54
C GLY A 106 7.97 8.69 2.38
N GLU A 107 8.07 9.88 1.82
CA GLU A 107 8.56 11.06 2.54
C GLU A 107 7.67 11.40 3.74
N LEU A 108 6.37 11.52 3.54
CA LEU A 108 5.41 11.82 4.61
C LEU A 108 5.31 10.69 5.62
N PHE A 109 5.33 9.44 5.16
CA PHE A 109 5.31 8.29 6.06
C PHE A 109 6.49 8.31 7.03
N ARG A 110 7.71 8.52 6.53
CA ARG A 110 8.90 8.58 7.39
C ARG A 110 8.89 9.79 8.32
N MET A 111 8.41 10.94 7.86
CA MET A 111 8.26 12.11 8.71
C MET A 111 7.29 11.86 9.88
N LEU A 112 6.10 11.30 9.57
CA LEU A 112 5.12 10.98 10.59
C LEU A 112 5.60 9.89 11.54
N SER A 113 6.29 8.87 11.02
CA SER A 113 6.90 7.82 11.82
C SER A 113 7.93 8.39 12.79
N TYR A 114 8.74 9.34 12.33
CA TYR A 114 9.72 10.04 13.16
C TYR A 114 9.06 10.90 14.24
N THR A 115 8.07 11.69 13.88
CA THR A 115 7.48 12.70 14.80
C THR A 115 6.42 12.12 15.74
N GLU A 116 5.70 11.08 15.32
CA GLU A 116 4.51 10.59 16.02
C GLU A 116 4.61 9.14 16.52
N ASP A 117 5.63 8.37 16.13
CA ASP A 117 5.67 6.94 16.45
C ASP A 117 7.01 6.47 17.03
N ILE A 118 8.02 6.23 16.20
CA ILE A 118 9.24 5.52 16.59
C ILE A 118 10.50 6.38 16.67
N GLY A 119 10.39 7.68 16.45
CA GLY A 119 11.54 8.59 16.52
C GLY A 119 12.59 8.27 15.45
N SER A 120 13.87 8.33 15.82
CA SER A 120 14.99 8.15 14.89
C SER A 120 15.01 6.81 14.16
N ALA A 121 14.38 5.77 14.71
CA ALA A 121 14.26 4.47 14.04
C ALA A 121 13.49 4.58 12.71
N ALA A 122 12.72 5.65 12.52
CA ALA A 122 12.04 5.92 11.24
C ALA A 122 13.01 6.03 10.06
N MET A 123 14.28 6.34 10.32
CA MET A 123 15.34 6.34 9.30
C MET A 123 15.45 4.98 8.60
N LEU A 124 15.09 3.90 9.27
CA LEU A 124 15.13 2.55 8.74
C LEU A 124 13.78 2.10 8.14
N SER A 125 12.74 2.91 8.29
CA SER A 125 11.40 2.59 7.79
C SER A 125 11.27 2.94 6.32
N ARG A 126 11.29 1.90 5.47
CA ARG A 126 11.12 2.08 4.04
C ARG A 126 9.66 1.83 3.65
N ALA A 127 9.14 2.71 2.82
CA ALA A 127 7.78 2.63 2.27
C ALA A 127 7.81 3.25 0.87
N ILE A 128 6.95 2.76 -0.01
CA ILE A 128 6.87 3.24 -1.38
C ILE A 128 5.43 3.16 -1.88
N ALA A 129 5.07 4.09 -2.76
CA ALA A 129 3.81 4.02 -3.50
C ALA A 129 4.07 4.40 -4.95
N GLY A 130 3.25 3.88 -5.84
CA GLY A 130 3.36 4.15 -7.26
C GLY A 130 2.15 3.70 -8.04
N VAL A 131 2.28 3.80 -9.35
CA VAL A 131 1.23 3.48 -10.32
C VAL A 131 1.72 2.42 -11.29
N LEU A 132 0.89 1.42 -11.56
CA LEU A 132 1.12 0.39 -12.57
C LEU A 132 -0.20 0.01 -13.23
N ASP A 133 -0.25 0.05 -14.56
CA ASP A 133 -1.43 -0.36 -15.36
C ASP A 133 -2.73 0.32 -14.91
N GLY A 134 -2.66 1.59 -14.54
CA GLY A 134 -3.84 2.33 -14.07
C GLY A 134 -4.30 1.98 -12.66
N LYS A 135 -3.47 1.30 -11.89
CA LYS A 135 -3.74 0.93 -10.50
C LYS A 135 -2.72 1.57 -9.57
N ALA A 136 -3.13 1.87 -8.34
CA ALA A 136 -2.20 2.32 -7.31
C ALA A 136 -1.62 1.14 -6.54
N ILE A 137 -0.37 1.28 -6.12
CA ILE A 137 0.32 0.34 -5.24
C ILE A 137 0.82 1.12 -4.04
N PHE A 138 0.53 0.64 -2.83
CA PHE A 138 1.08 1.18 -1.58
C PHE A 138 1.78 0.07 -0.82
N SER A 139 3.04 0.26 -0.48
CA SER A 139 3.83 -0.72 0.27
C SER A 139 4.31 -0.13 1.58
N THR A 140 3.94 -0.79 2.68
CA THR A 140 4.22 -0.34 4.06
C THR A 140 5.06 -1.37 4.79
N PRO A 141 5.74 -0.96 5.88
CA PRO A 141 6.33 -1.92 6.81
C PRO A 141 5.30 -2.88 7.39
N GLY A 142 5.78 -4.00 7.91
CA GLY A 142 4.95 -5.09 8.40
C GLY A 142 4.49 -4.98 9.85
N SER A 143 4.88 -3.94 10.59
CA SER A 143 4.39 -3.77 11.97
C SER A 143 2.99 -3.18 11.98
N THR A 144 2.20 -3.55 12.98
CA THR A 144 0.83 -3.01 13.14
C THR A 144 0.83 -1.50 13.34
N GLY A 145 1.83 -0.96 14.05
CA GLY A 145 1.99 0.48 14.24
C GLY A 145 2.23 1.21 12.92
N ALA A 146 3.12 0.69 12.08
CA ALA A 146 3.40 1.28 10.77
C ALA A 146 2.18 1.20 9.84
N VAL A 147 1.50 0.06 9.82
CA VAL A 147 0.28 -0.10 9.02
C VAL A 147 -0.80 0.90 9.47
N ARG A 148 -1.04 1.00 10.77
CA ARG A 148 -2.03 1.94 11.30
C ARG A 148 -1.69 3.37 10.93
N LEU A 149 -0.44 3.78 11.10
CA LEU A 149 0.03 5.13 10.78
C LEU A 149 -0.17 5.44 9.29
N ALA A 150 0.31 4.58 8.41
CA ALA A 150 0.19 4.76 6.97
C ALA A 150 -1.27 4.79 6.52
N MET A 151 -2.08 3.86 6.99
CA MET A 151 -3.49 3.77 6.61
C MET A 151 -4.30 4.96 7.08
N THR A 152 -4.21 5.32 8.37
CA THR A 152 -5.06 6.35 8.95
C THR A 152 -4.64 7.77 8.57
N LYS A 153 -3.35 8.02 8.45
CA LYS A 153 -2.82 9.37 8.18
C LYS A 153 -2.66 9.70 6.70
N LEU A 154 -2.42 8.72 5.86
CA LEU A 154 -2.06 8.96 4.46
C LEU A 154 -2.97 8.24 3.46
N ILE A 155 -3.09 6.92 3.56
CA ILE A 155 -3.75 6.12 2.52
C ILE A 155 -5.26 6.36 2.50
N LEU A 156 -5.95 6.12 3.61
CA LEU A 156 -7.41 6.25 3.67
C LEU A 156 -7.91 7.65 3.32
N PRO A 157 -7.30 8.74 3.83
CA PRO A 157 -7.75 10.09 3.46
C PRO A 157 -7.64 10.40 1.98
N GLU A 158 -6.70 9.77 1.27
CA GLU A 158 -6.40 10.08 -0.14
C GLU A 158 -6.75 8.97 -1.14
N LEU A 159 -7.24 7.81 -0.66
CA LEU A 159 -7.40 6.62 -1.51
C LEU A 159 -8.28 6.86 -2.73
N GLY A 160 -9.46 7.42 -2.54
CA GLY A 160 -10.36 7.76 -3.64
C GLY A 160 -9.78 8.84 -4.56
N HIS A 161 -9.12 9.84 -3.98
CA HIS A 161 -8.47 10.91 -4.74
C HIS A 161 -7.35 10.36 -5.64
N VAL A 162 -6.52 9.47 -5.13
CA VAL A 162 -5.46 8.82 -5.92
C VAL A 162 -6.04 8.07 -7.11
N VAL A 163 -7.07 7.26 -6.88
CA VAL A 163 -7.72 6.50 -7.95
C VAL A 163 -8.33 7.44 -9.00
N ARG A 164 -8.97 8.51 -8.56
CA ARG A 164 -9.51 9.54 -9.46
C ARG A 164 -8.41 10.17 -10.30
N GLU A 165 -7.29 10.56 -9.70
CA GLU A 165 -6.17 11.17 -10.44
C GLU A 165 -5.56 10.23 -11.47
N ILE A 166 -5.43 8.95 -11.15
CA ILE A 166 -4.95 7.94 -12.09
C ILE A 166 -5.88 7.84 -13.31
N ARG A 167 -7.19 7.95 -13.09
CA ARG A 167 -8.22 7.74 -14.12
C ARG A 167 -8.66 9.01 -14.87
N LYS A 168 -8.18 10.17 -14.49
CA LYS A 168 -8.70 11.43 -15.04
C LYS A 168 -8.58 11.54 -16.56
N ASP A 169 -7.63 10.84 -17.18
CA ASP A 169 -7.43 10.84 -18.63
C ASP A 169 -8.11 9.65 -19.32
N TRP A 170 -8.81 8.81 -18.58
CA TRP A 170 -9.56 7.69 -19.15
C TRP A 170 -10.81 8.23 -19.85
N ARG A 171 -11.05 7.74 -21.07
CA ARG A 171 -12.20 8.14 -21.90
C ARG A 171 -12.92 6.94 -22.47
#